data_b74902561eb3d1b2713f8e87601c2310
#
_entry.id   b74902561eb3d1b2713f8e87601c2310
#
_cell.length_a   1.000
_cell.length_b   1.000
_cell.length_c   1.000
_cell.angle_alpha   90.00
_cell.angle_beta   90.00
_cell.angle_gamma   90.00
#
_symmetry.space_group_name_H-M   'P 1'
#
loop_
_entity.id
_entity.type
_entity.pdbx_description
1 polymer ?
#
loop_
_entity_poly.entity_id
_entity_poly.type
_entity_poly.pdbx_seq_one_letter_code
_entity_poly.pdbx_strand_id
1 'polypeptide(L)'
;MLSASGHKFGGPKGIGFLVVREGINLPSYIHGGGQEHGLRAGTENVPGIVGMGVAAKIANEKLIIHGTDLYIQGIRDHFIESIINKIPDVKLNGSLLTRLPNNINFTFKGVGANSAV
;
A
#
# COMPACT_ATOMS: atom_id res chain seq x y z
N MET A 1 4.24 14.63 -3.77
CA MET A 1 5.11 13.43 -3.77
C MET A 1 4.27 12.21 -3.39
N LEU A 2 4.63 11.03 -3.93
CA LEU A 2 4.01 9.73 -3.60
C LEU A 2 5.13 8.68 -3.53
N SER A 3 5.14 7.86 -2.49
CA SER A 3 6.06 6.73 -2.37
C SER A 3 5.30 5.41 -2.27
N ALA A 4 5.89 4.35 -2.81
CA ALA A 4 5.36 3.00 -2.68
C ALA A 4 6.47 1.96 -2.57
N SER A 5 6.17 0.84 -1.91
CA SER A 5 7.07 -0.31 -1.80
C SER A 5 6.56 -1.45 -2.67
N GLY A 6 7.42 -2.01 -3.50
CA GLY A 6 7.07 -3.06 -4.48
C GLY A 6 6.35 -4.26 -3.85
N HIS A 7 6.81 -4.71 -2.67
CA HIS A 7 6.22 -5.88 -2.00
C HIS A 7 4.77 -5.66 -1.52
N LYS A 8 4.27 -4.43 -1.47
CA LYS A 8 2.88 -4.14 -1.07
C LYS A 8 1.86 -4.42 -2.17
N PHE A 9 2.32 -4.56 -3.42
CA PHE A 9 1.48 -4.92 -4.57
C PHE A 9 2.01 -6.12 -5.36
N GLY A 10 2.72 -7.04 -4.67
CA GLY A 10 3.18 -8.31 -5.23
C GLY A 10 4.54 -8.29 -5.90
N GLY A 11 5.30 -7.21 -5.79
CA GLY A 11 6.67 -7.11 -6.27
C GLY A 11 7.71 -7.64 -5.27
N PRO A 12 9.00 -7.62 -5.64
CA PRO A 12 10.08 -8.04 -4.74
C PRO A 12 10.19 -7.15 -3.50
N LYS A 13 10.71 -7.72 -2.41
CA LYS A 13 11.16 -6.94 -1.25
C LYS A 13 12.44 -6.16 -1.58
N GLY A 14 12.66 -5.04 -0.89
CA GLY A 14 13.87 -4.24 -1.04
C GLY A 14 13.87 -3.28 -2.23
N ILE A 15 12.73 -3.13 -2.90
CA ILE A 15 12.54 -2.16 -3.99
C ILE A 15 11.29 -1.31 -3.75
N GLY A 16 11.36 -0.05 -4.12
CA GLY A 16 10.26 0.90 -4.07
C GLY A 16 10.53 2.08 -4.99
N PHE A 17 9.60 3.01 -5.07
CA PHE A 17 9.75 4.22 -5.86
C PHE A 17 9.23 5.46 -5.14
N LEU A 18 9.71 6.61 -5.57
CA LEU A 18 9.24 7.92 -5.18
C LEU A 18 8.87 8.73 -6.44
N VAL A 19 7.64 9.18 -6.50
CA VAL A 19 7.20 10.15 -7.51
C VAL A 19 7.32 11.54 -6.93
N VAL A 20 8.10 12.38 -7.58
CA VAL A 20 8.28 13.79 -7.24
C VAL A 20 7.69 14.63 -8.36
N ARG A 21 6.76 15.50 -8.06
CA ARG A 21 6.20 16.42 -9.06
C ARG A 21 7.25 17.46 -9.46
N GLU A 22 7.17 17.90 -10.71
CA GLU A 22 7.94 19.00 -11.22
C GLU A 22 7.81 20.25 -10.32
N GLY A 23 8.90 20.98 -10.16
CA GLY A 23 8.96 22.17 -9.30
C GLY A 23 9.19 21.87 -7.81
N ILE A 24 9.21 20.62 -7.38
CA ILE A 24 9.58 20.25 -6.01
C ILE A 24 11.09 19.99 -5.95
N ASN A 25 11.80 20.81 -5.19
CA ASN A 25 13.21 20.59 -4.92
C ASN A 25 13.37 19.63 -3.73
N LEU A 26 13.90 18.44 -3.99
CA LEU A 26 14.18 17.43 -2.99
C LEU A 26 15.69 17.23 -2.89
N PRO A 27 16.33 17.55 -1.76
CA PRO A 27 17.74 17.24 -1.58
C PRO A 27 17.96 15.74 -1.46
N SER A 28 19.11 15.28 -1.97
CA SER A 28 19.51 13.87 -1.82
C SER A 28 19.71 13.55 -0.34
N TYR A 29 19.09 12.47 0.13
CA TYR A 29 19.30 11.95 1.48
C TYR A 29 20.48 10.96 1.55
N ILE A 30 20.73 10.20 0.47
CA ILE A 30 21.85 9.28 0.36
C ILE A 30 22.84 9.87 -0.63
N HIS A 31 24.00 10.29 -0.12
CA HIS A 31 25.05 10.94 -0.89
C HIS A 31 25.99 9.92 -1.53
N GLY A 32 26.52 10.24 -2.71
CA GLY A 32 27.45 9.40 -3.47
C GLY A 32 27.43 9.72 -4.96
N GLY A 33 27.28 8.72 -5.81
CA GLY A 33 27.18 8.87 -7.26
C GLY A 33 25.92 9.57 -7.73
N GLY A 34 25.85 9.89 -9.03
CA GLY A 34 24.75 10.65 -9.63
C GLY A 34 23.55 9.82 -10.10
N GLN A 35 23.35 8.62 -9.55
CA GLN A 35 22.23 7.77 -9.89
C GLN A 35 20.89 8.43 -9.55
N GLU A 36 19.82 8.00 -10.21
CA GLU A 36 18.47 8.54 -10.00
C GLU A 36 18.43 10.09 -10.10
N HIS A 37 19.10 10.63 -11.11
CA HIS A 37 19.22 12.10 -11.33
C HIS A 37 19.87 12.85 -10.15
N GLY A 38 20.77 12.19 -9.41
CA GLY A 38 21.43 12.75 -8.22
C GLY A 38 20.56 12.76 -6.96
N LEU A 39 19.36 12.21 -7.00
CA LEU A 39 18.44 12.17 -5.84
C LEU A 39 18.71 11.00 -4.91
N ARG A 40 19.29 9.92 -5.43
CA ARG A 40 19.59 8.72 -4.65
C ARG A 40 20.82 8.02 -5.22
N ALA A 41 21.92 8.07 -4.51
CA ALA A 41 23.16 7.43 -4.91
C ALA A 41 23.09 5.89 -4.73
N GLY A 42 23.99 5.20 -5.42
CA GLY A 42 24.15 3.74 -5.41
C GLY A 42 23.61 3.08 -6.68
N THR A 43 24.28 2.00 -7.09
CA THR A 43 23.90 1.25 -8.28
C THR A 43 22.45 0.76 -8.19
N GLU A 44 21.72 0.89 -9.27
CA GLU A 44 20.32 0.52 -9.36
C GLU A 44 20.13 -1.00 -9.22
N ASN A 45 19.17 -1.42 -8.42
CA ASN A 45 18.75 -2.81 -8.33
C ASN A 45 17.87 -3.17 -9.52
N VAL A 46 18.48 -3.35 -10.70
CA VAL A 46 17.76 -3.61 -11.95
C VAL A 46 16.80 -4.81 -11.86
N PRO A 47 17.18 -5.97 -11.31
CA PRO A 47 16.23 -7.08 -11.14
C PRO A 47 15.01 -6.71 -10.28
N GLY A 48 15.22 -5.97 -9.20
CA GLY A 48 14.13 -5.47 -8.34
C GLY A 48 13.22 -4.49 -9.06
N ILE A 49 13.79 -3.57 -9.84
CA ILE A 49 13.05 -2.59 -10.65
C ILE A 49 12.16 -3.30 -11.68
N VAL A 50 12.72 -4.26 -12.42
CA VAL A 50 11.98 -5.05 -13.41
C VAL A 50 10.84 -5.83 -12.74
N GLY A 51 11.13 -6.54 -11.65
CA GLY A 51 10.12 -7.29 -10.90
C GLY A 51 9.00 -6.40 -10.35
N MET A 52 9.34 -5.20 -9.85
CA MET A 52 8.36 -4.21 -9.40
C MET A 52 7.50 -3.70 -10.57
N GLY A 53 8.10 -3.44 -11.74
CA GLY A 53 7.38 -3.02 -12.95
C GLY A 53 6.38 -4.08 -13.42
N VAL A 54 6.76 -5.35 -13.43
CA VAL A 54 5.86 -6.47 -13.76
C VAL A 54 4.70 -6.55 -12.75
N ALA A 55 4.98 -6.45 -11.46
CA ALA A 55 3.94 -6.46 -10.42
C ALA A 55 2.96 -5.28 -10.58
N ALA A 56 3.46 -4.09 -10.88
CA ALA A 56 2.62 -2.92 -11.14
C ALA A 56 1.72 -3.11 -12.37
N LYS A 57 2.25 -3.70 -13.45
CA LYS A 57 1.48 -4.03 -14.65
C LYS A 57 0.34 -5.00 -14.31
N ILE A 58 0.63 -6.10 -13.62
CA ILE A 58 -0.38 -7.10 -13.21
C ILE A 58 -1.45 -6.46 -12.30
N ALA A 59 -1.05 -5.63 -11.34
CA ALA A 59 -1.99 -4.94 -10.46
C ALA A 59 -2.91 -3.99 -11.25
N ASN A 60 -2.34 -3.25 -12.21
CA ASN A 60 -3.11 -2.36 -13.08
C ASN A 60 -4.09 -3.12 -13.99
N GLU A 61 -3.68 -4.22 -14.58
CA GLU A 61 -4.55 -5.08 -15.40
C GLU A 61 -5.74 -5.60 -14.58
N LYS A 62 -5.51 -6.06 -13.36
CA LYS A 62 -6.59 -6.50 -12.46
C LYS A 62 -7.58 -5.37 -12.15
N LEU A 63 -7.07 -4.16 -11.89
CA LEU A 63 -7.92 -2.99 -11.63
C LEU A 63 -8.75 -2.58 -12.87
N ILE A 64 -8.17 -2.66 -14.08
CA ILE A 64 -8.85 -2.31 -15.33
C ILE A 64 -9.92 -3.35 -15.69
N ILE A 65 -9.60 -4.64 -15.59
CA ILE A 65 -10.47 -5.74 -16.04
C ILE A 65 -11.62 -5.96 -15.05
N HIS A 66 -11.35 -5.89 -13.76
CA HIS A 66 -12.30 -6.23 -12.71
C HIS A 66 -12.84 -5.02 -11.95
N GLY A 67 -12.41 -3.80 -12.32
CA GLY A 67 -12.71 -2.59 -11.57
C GLY A 67 -12.06 -2.63 -10.19
N THR A 68 -12.87 -2.64 -9.16
CA THR A 68 -12.44 -2.99 -7.81
C THR A 68 -12.36 -4.52 -7.71
N ASP A 69 -11.42 -5.06 -6.94
CA ASP A 69 -11.40 -6.49 -6.64
C ASP A 69 -12.64 -6.86 -5.81
N LEU A 70 -13.74 -7.17 -6.51
CA LEU A 70 -15.05 -7.42 -5.91
C LEU A 70 -15.02 -8.64 -4.97
N TYR A 71 -14.15 -9.60 -5.24
CA TYR A 71 -13.99 -10.76 -4.38
C TYR A 71 -13.39 -10.37 -3.02
N ILE A 72 -12.28 -9.63 -3.03
CA ILE A 72 -11.64 -9.14 -1.81
C ILE A 72 -12.56 -8.15 -1.08
N GLN A 73 -13.26 -7.30 -1.82
CA GLN A 73 -14.25 -6.40 -1.23
C GLN A 73 -15.36 -7.17 -0.51
N GLY A 74 -15.90 -8.23 -1.11
CA GLY A 74 -16.92 -9.05 -0.51
C GLY A 74 -16.45 -9.73 0.79
N ILE A 75 -15.22 -10.26 0.81
CA ILE A 75 -14.61 -10.80 2.02
C ILE A 75 -14.48 -9.72 3.09
N ARG A 76 -13.98 -8.55 2.72
CA ARG A 76 -13.85 -7.39 3.62
C ARG A 76 -15.19 -7.00 4.25
N ASP A 77 -16.22 -6.86 3.43
CA ASP A 77 -17.52 -6.38 3.87
C ASP A 77 -18.19 -7.41 4.80
N HIS A 78 -18.11 -8.70 4.45
CA HIS A 78 -18.57 -9.77 5.32
C HIS A 78 -17.83 -9.82 6.67
N PHE A 79 -16.51 -9.60 6.65
CA PHE A 79 -15.72 -9.54 7.87
C PHE A 79 -16.11 -8.33 8.73
N ILE A 80 -16.29 -7.14 8.13
CA ILE A 80 -16.74 -5.94 8.83
C ILE A 80 -18.08 -6.17 9.50
N GLU A 81 -19.07 -6.68 8.77
CA GLU A 81 -20.39 -6.99 9.28
C GLU A 81 -20.33 -8.01 10.43
N SER A 82 -19.56 -9.07 10.26
CA SER A 82 -19.40 -10.11 11.27
C SER A 82 -18.82 -9.57 12.59
N ILE A 83 -17.82 -8.68 12.52
CA ILE A 83 -17.20 -8.08 13.69
C ILE A 83 -18.18 -7.13 14.39
N ILE A 84 -18.85 -6.26 13.63
CA ILE A 84 -19.81 -5.29 14.21
C ILE A 84 -20.97 -6.02 14.91
N ASN A 85 -21.45 -7.11 14.33
CA ASN A 85 -22.58 -7.86 14.88
C ASN A 85 -22.22 -8.75 16.08
N LYS A 86 -20.95 -9.19 16.19
CA LYS A 86 -20.53 -10.15 17.23
C LYS A 86 -19.79 -9.53 18.40
N ILE A 87 -19.16 -8.38 18.21
CA ILE A 87 -18.32 -7.77 19.23
C ILE A 87 -18.94 -6.45 19.67
N PRO A 88 -19.31 -6.31 20.96
CA PRO A 88 -19.85 -5.06 21.46
C PRO A 88 -18.76 -3.97 21.51
N ASP A 89 -19.18 -2.71 21.50
CA ASP A 89 -18.31 -1.54 21.64
C ASP A 89 -17.15 -1.48 20.63
N VAL A 90 -17.37 -2.02 19.40
CA VAL A 90 -16.44 -1.91 18.28
C VAL A 90 -16.84 -0.76 17.37
N LYS A 91 -15.85 -0.04 16.84
CA LYS A 91 -16.05 1.04 15.88
C LYS A 91 -15.19 0.79 14.63
N LEU A 92 -15.81 0.79 13.46
CA LEU A 92 -15.09 0.84 12.19
C LEU A 92 -14.52 2.24 11.97
N ASN A 93 -13.22 2.34 11.74
CA ASN A 93 -12.55 3.60 11.44
C ASN A 93 -12.54 3.87 9.94
N GLY A 94 -12.80 5.12 9.57
CA GLY A 94 -12.89 5.57 8.18
C GLY A 94 -14.26 5.29 7.53
N SER A 95 -14.37 5.67 6.26
CA SER A 95 -15.59 5.49 5.48
C SER A 95 -15.82 4.02 5.11
N LEU A 96 -17.05 3.57 5.16
CA LEU A 96 -17.44 2.26 4.62
C LEU A 96 -17.45 2.26 3.09
N LEU A 97 -17.83 3.38 2.48
CA LEU A 97 -18.01 3.50 1.02
C LEU A 97 -16.70 3.83 0.28
N THR A 98 -15.88 4.73 0.84
CA THR A 98 -14.61 5.17 0.24
C THR A 98 -13.42 4.54 0.96
N ARG A 99 -13.14 3.28 0.64
CA ARG A 99 -12.14 2.45 1.30
C ARG A 99 -11.48 1.52 0.27
N LEU A 100 -10.20 1.24 0.42
CA LEU A 100 -9.54 0.21 -0.38
C LEU A 100 -10.18 -1.17 -0.15
N PRO A 101 -10.27 -2.02 -1.17
CA PRO A 101 -10.98 -3.30 -1.07
C PRO A 101 -10.41 -4.23 0.00
N ASN A 102 -9.14 -4.12 0.33
CA ASN A 102 -8.43 -4.94 1.31
C ASN A 102 -8.11 -4.23 2.63
N ASN A 103 -8.74 -3.07 2.89
CA ASN A 103 -8.44 -2.30 4.09
C ASN A 103 -9.55 -2.41 5.13
N ILE A 104 -9.19 -2.80 6.35
CA ILE A 104 -10.07 -2.84 7.53
C ILE A 104 -9.31 -2.22 8.70
N ASN A 105 -9.98 -1.36 9.45
CA ASN A 105 -9.41 -0.78 10.66
C ASN A 105 -10.54 -0.63 11.71
N PHE A 106 -10.35 -1.23 12.87
CA PHE A 106 -11.29 -1.17 13.97
C PHE A 106 -10.67 -0.55 15.23
N THR A 107 -11.51 0.10 16.01
CA THR A 107 -11.22 0.44 17.40
C THR A 107 -12.09 -0.44 18.30
N PHE A 108 -11.46 -1.14 19.23
CA PHE A 108 -12.13 -1.93 20.27
C PHE A 108 -12.03 -1.15 21.59
N LYS A 109 -13.16 -0.80 22.18
CA LYS A 109 -13.17 -0.05 23.44
C LYS A 109 -12.58 -0.90 24.58
N GLY A 110 -11.65 -0.34 25.32
CA GLY A 110 -11.03 -1.00 26.46
C GLY A 110 -9.94 -2.02 26.14
N VAL A 111 -9.59 -2.19 24.85
CA VAL A 111 -8.53 -3.11 24.44
C VAL A 111 -7.32 -2.30 23.94
N GLY A 112 -6.16 -2.50 24.56
CA GLY A 112 -4.91 -1.94 24.06
C GLY A 112 -4.44 -2.66 22.80
N ALA A 113 -3.81 -1.93 21.85
CA ALA A 113 -3.36 -2.50 20.58
C ALA A 113 -2.46 -3.72 20.75
N ASN A 114 -1.58 -3.73 21.75
CA ASN A 114 -0.68 -4.85 22.04
C ASN A 114 -1.40 -6.09 22.63
N SER A 115 -2.65 -5.96 23.04
CA SER A 115 -3.45 -7.07 23.58
C SER A 115 -4.37 -7.69 22.53
N ALA A 116 -4.42 -7.11 21.32
CA ALA A 116 -5.25 -7.56 20.21
C ALA A 116 -4.46 -8.35 19.15
N VAL A 117 -3.17 -8.65 19.41
CA VAL A 117 -2.25 -9.37 18.51
C VAL A 117 -1.97 -10.76 19.04
#